data_e8845033fc5b1bef63a0a01c91120fa3
#
_entry.id   e8845033fc5b1bef63a0a01c91120fa3
#
_cell.length_a   1.000
_cell.length_b   1.000
_cell.length_c   1.000
_cell.angle_alpha   90.00
_cell.angle_beta   90.00
_cell.angle_gamma   90.00
#
_symmetry.space_group_name_H-M   'P 1'
#
loop_
_entity.id
_entity.type
_entity.pdbx_description
1 polymer ?
#
loop_
_entity_poly.entity_id
_entity_poly.type
_entity_poly.pdbx_seq_one_letter_code
_entity_poly.pdbx_strand_id
1 'polypeptide(L)'
;MENREKNTKERILDEALKLFSQSGYMGTSMNDIAARLGVTKAALYKHYKSKQEILDSIVSKMNELDKERVKQYEMPEGEMEEVIAGYKETAFDKIRQFTKVQFLHWTEEEFPCCFRKMLTLEQYREPQMAALYQNYLAEGPLSYIETLFAGLLGDIGEARQVALDFYGPIFLLYSIYDGAEDKQQAVALLEQHVEHFAQRFRFKEEKD
;
A
#
# COMPACT_ATOMS: atom_id res chain seq x y z
N MET A 1 -26.93 7.12 17.18
CA MET A 1 -27.20 6.06 16.18
C MET A 1 -26.12 6.02 15.11
N GLU A 2 -25.78 7.13 14.50
CA GLU A 2 -24.79 7.27 13.40
C GLU A 2 -23.40 6.72 13.75
N ASN A 3 -22.86 7.01 14.94
CA ASN A 3 -21.54 6.53 15.39
C ASN A 3 -21.50 5.00 15.61
N ARG A 4 -22.62 4.38 15.99
CA ARG A 4 -22.71 2.91 16.17
C ARG A 4 -22.80 2.18 14.83
N GLU A 5 -23.42 2.80 13.84
CA GLU A 5 -23.56 2.26 12.49
C GLU A 5 -22.24 2.35 11.71
N LYS A 6 -21.52 3.48 11.84
CA LYS A 6 -20.16 3.66 11.30
C LYS A 6 -19.21 2.61 11.86
N ASN A 7 -19.18 2.40 13.18
CA ASN A 7 -18.38 1.37 13.83
C ASN A 7 -18.72 -0.06 13.33
N THR A 8 -20.02 -0.34 13.06
CA THR A 8 -20.43 -1.64 12.54
C THR A 8 -19.95 -1.87 11.10
N LYS A 9 -20.04 -0.86 10.23
CA LYS A 9 -19.55 -0.94 8.86
C LYS A 9 -18.03 -1.17 8.83
N GLU A 10 -17.27 -0.43 9.61
CA GLU A 10 -15.81 -0.60 9.73
C GLU A 10 -15.45 -2.02 10.17
N ARG A 11 -16.12 -2.55 11.20
CA ARG A 11 -15.94 -3.94 11.64
C ARG A 11 -16.22 -4.97 10.55
N ILE A 12 -17.23 -4.73 9.72
CA ILE A 12 -17.54 -5.60 8.59
C ILE A 12 -16.41 -5.58 7.58
N LEU A 13 -15.86 -4.41 7.24
CA LEU A 13 -14.73 -4.29 6.31
C LEU A 13 -13.49 -5.01 6.84
N ASP A 14 -13.14 -4.80 8.10
CA ASP A 14 -11.96 -5.40 8.72
C ASP A 14 -12.05 -6.94 8.73
N GLU A 15 -13.19 -7.51 9.18
CA GLU A 15 -13.36 -8.96 9.22
C GLU A 15 -13.52 -9.60 7.82
N ALA A 16 -14.18 -8.89 6.89
CA ALA A 16 -14.25 -9.35 5.50
C ALA A 16 -12.87 -9.38 4.85
N LEU A 17 -12.07 -8.32 5.02
CA LEU A 17 -10.72 -8.25 4.48
C LEU A 17 -9.79 -9.32 5.08
N LYS A 18 -9.90 -9.62 6.37
CA LYS A 18 -9.19 -10.76 7.00
C LYS A 18 -9.54 -12.08 6.32
N LEU A 19 -10.82 -12.35 6.07
CA LEU A 19 -11.25 -13.55 5.36
C LEU A 19 -10.71 -13.55 3.91
N PHE A 20 -10.80 -12.43 3.20
CA PHE A 20 -10.28 -12.32 1.84
C PHE A 20 -8.78 -12.56 1.78
N SER A 21 -8.01 -12.09 2.76
CA SER A 21 -6.56 -12.30 2.82
C SER A 21 -6.16 -13.75 3.13
N GLN A 22 -7.04 -14.55 3.77
CA GLN A 22 -6.79 -15.94 4.16
C GLN A 22 -7.32 -16.95 3.13
N SER A 23 -8.54 -16.73 2.64
CA SER A 23 -9.27 -17.68 1.80
C SER A 23 -9.47 -17.21 0.37
N GLY A 24 -8.99 -16.01 0.06
CA GLY A 24 -9.24 -15.33 -1.20
C GLY A 24 -10.63 -14.66 -1.26
N TYR A 25 -10.72 -13.62 -2.08
CA TYR A 25 -12.00 -12.95 -2.34
C TYR A 25 -13.01 -13.91 -2.97
N MET A 26 -12.59 -14.68 -3.98
CA MET A 26 -13.47 -15.65 -4.66
C MET A 26 -13.91 -16.77 -3.71
N GLY A 27 -13.03 -17.23 -2.82
CA GLY A 27 -13.30 -18.29 -1.85
C GLY A 27 -14.18 -17.88 -0.67
N THR A 28 -14.47 -16.60 -0.49
CA THR A 28 -15.24 -16.08 0.65
C THR A 28 -16.65 -15.65 0.21
N SER A 29 -17.67 -16.09 0.96
CA SER A 29 -19.08 -15.73 0.74
C SER A 29 -19.60 -14.72 1.77
N MET A 30 -20.74 -14.08 1.49
CA MET A 30 -21.46 -13.24 2.46
C MET A 30 -21.87 -14.03 3.71
N ASN A 31 -22.09 -15.34 3.58
CA ASN A 31 -22.40 -16.19 4.73
C ASN A 31 -21.18 -16.36 5.65
N ASP A 32 -19.99 -16.52 5.07
CA ASP A 32 -18.75 -16.66 5.84
C ASP A 32 -18.45 -15.38 6.62
N ILE A 33 -18.67 -14.22 6.00
CA ILE A 33 -18.52 -12.92 6.65
C ILE A 33 -19.53 -12.77 7.80
N ALA A 34 -20.81 -13.12 7.58
CA ALA A 34 -21.82 -13.04 8.62
C ALA A 34 -21.51 -13.99 9.80
N ALA A 35 -21.08 -15.22 9.51
CA ALA A 35 -20.67 -16.20 10.52
C ALA A 35 -19.46 -15.69 11.32
N ARG A 36 -18.44 -15.14 10.67
CA ARG A 36 -17.26 -14.57 11.33
C ARG A 36 -17.59 -13.42 12.28
N LEU A 37 -18.56 -12.59 11.89
CA LEU A 37 -19.05 -11.47 12.72
C LEU A 37 -20.01 -11.89 13.84
N GLY A 38 -20.49 -13.14 13.84
CA GLY A 38 -21.52 -13.61 14.77
C GLY A 38 -22.89 -12.98 14.54
N VAL A 39 -23.20 -12.60 13.29
CA VAL A 39 -24.48 -11.97 12.92
C VAL A 39 -25.24 -12.81 11.91
N THR A 40 -26.54 -12.55 11.77
CA THR A 40 -27.34 -13.18 10.71
C THR A 40 -27.00 -12.57 9.34
N LYS A 41 -27.15 -13.36 8.27
CA LYS A 41 -27.03 -12.89 6.89
C LYS A 41 -27.91 -11.65 6.63
N ALA A 42 -29.14 -11.65 7.13
CA ALA A 42 -30.06 -10.51 6.99
C ALA A 42 -29.55 -9.23 7.68
N ALA A 43 -28.85 -9.38 8.81
CA ALA A 43 -28.20 -8.25 9.49
C ALA A 43 -27.04 -7.68 8.67
N LEU A 44 -26.20 -8.54 8.08
CA LEU A 44 -25.10 -8.10 7.19
C LEU A 44 -25.65 -7.35 5.96
N TYR A 45 -26.70 -7.87 5.31
CA TYR A 45 -27.31 -7.23 4.14
C TYR A 45 -27.97 -5.88 4.41
N LYS A 46 -28.22 -5.50 5.67
CA LYS A 46 -28.63 -4.12 6.01
C LYS A 46 -27.50 -3.10 5.82
N HIS A 47 -26.24 -3.53 5.90
CA HIS A 47 -25.07 -2.67 5.79
C HIS A 47 -24.44 -2.72 4.40
N TYR A 48 -24.37 -3.90 3.78
CA TYR A 48 -23.77 -4.15 2.48
C TYR A 48 -24.62 -5.09 1.64
N LYS A 49 -24.99 -4.65 0.45
CA LYS A 49 -25.91 -5.40 -0.44
C LYS A 49 -25.19 -6.54 -1.19
N SER A 50 -23.87 -6.51 -1.28
CA SER A 50 -23.08 -7.52 -1.98
C SER A 50 -21.65 -7.57 -1.46
N LYS A 51 -20.95 -8.66 -1.78
CA LYS A 51 -19.51 -8.79 -1.54
C LYS A 51 -18.71 -7.75 -2.33
N GLN A 52 -19.20 -7.36 -3.52
CA GLN A 52 -18.58 -6.32 -4.33
C GLN A 52 -18.64 -4.96 -3.62
N GLU A 53 -19.77 -4.58 -3.02
CA GLU A 53 -19.90 -3.32 -2.26
C GLU A 53 -18.94 -3.28 -1.06
N ILE A 54 -18.68 -4.43 -0.42
CA ILE A 54 -17.66 -4.55 0.62
C ILE A 54 -16.26 -4.30 0.04
N LEU A 55 -15.93 -4.92 -1.10
CA LEU A 55 -14.65 -4.72 -1.76
C LEU A 55 -14.43 -3.26 -2.18
N ASP A 56 -15.45 -2.63 -2.78
CA ASP A 56 -15.38 -1.23 -3.20
C ASP A 56 -15.12 -0.31 -1.99
N SER A 57 -15.76 -0.61 -0.85
CA SER A 57 -15.54 0.12 0.40
C SER A 57 -14.16 -0.13 1.02
N ILE A 58 -13.60 -1.34 0.87
CA ILE A 58 -12.22 -1.65 1.26
C ILE A 58 -11.24 -0.84 0.42
N VAL A 59 -11.43 -0.78 -0.90
CA VAL A 59 -10.59 0.02 -1.81
C VAL A 59 -10.67 1.51 -1.46
N SER A 60 -11.88 2.03 -1.17
CA SER A 60 -12.04 3.42 -0.73
C SER A 60 -11.29 3.71 0.56
N LYS A 61 -11.38 2.82 1.56
CA LYS A 61 -10.66 2.95 2.84
C LYS A 61 -9.14 2.92 2.63
N MET A 62 -8.62 2.08 1.72
CA MET A 62 -7.19 2.08 1.39
C MET A 62 -6.74 3.43 0.83
N ASN A 63 -7.50 4.00 -0.11
CA ASN A 63 -7.18 5.31 -0.68
C ASN A 63 -7.21 6.43 0.38
N GLU A 64 -8.11 6.35 1.36
CA GLU A 64 -8.17 7.30 2.48
C GLU A 64 -6.93 7.15 3.38
N LEU A 65 -6.55 5.92 3.74
CA LEU A 65 -5.36 5.65 4.56
C LEU A 65 -4.07 6.15 3.90
N ASP A 66 -3.92 5.96 2.58
CA ASP A 66 -2.76 6.44 1.85
C ASP A 66 -2.66 7.97 1.86
N LYS A 67 -3.79 8.67 1.63
CA LYS A 67 -3.86 10.14 1.71
C LYS A 67 -3.56 10.66 3.12
N GLU A 68 -4.14 10.03 4.16
CA GLU A 68 -3.89 10.41 5.55
C GLU A 68 -2.41 10.26 5.91
N ARG A 69 -1.74 9.22 5.40
CA ARG A 69 -0.32 8.98 5.63
C ARG A 69 0.56 10.06 5.00
N VAL A 70 0.32 10.41 3.72
CA VAL A 70 1.03 11.50 3.04
C VAL A 70 0.95 12.78 3.86
N LYS A 71 -0.26 13.13 4.36
CA LYS A 71 -0.48 14.30 5.22
C LYS A 71 0.20 14.18 6.59
N GLN A 72 0.09 13.01 7.25
CA GLN A 72 0.67 12.79 8.58
C GLN A 72 2.19 12.97 8.57
N TYR A 73 2.85 12.58 7.48
CA TYR A 73 4.29 12.72 7.32
C TYR A 73 4.68 13.98 6.55
N GLU A 74 3.72 14.86 6.28
CA GLU A 74 3.92 16.12 5.56
C GLU A 74 4.73 15.92 4.27
N MET A 75 4.42 14.85 3.55
CA MET A 75 5.05 14.58 2.25
C MET A 75 4.40 15.43 1.17
N PRO A 76 5.14 15.75 0.08
CA PRO A 76 4.58 16.51 -1.03
C PRO A 76 3.31 15.85 -1.59
N GLU A 77 2.25 16.64 -1.77
CA GLU A 77 0.96 16.22 -2.34
C GLU A 77 0.49 17.24 -3.39
N GLY A 78 -0.44 16.85 -4.24
CA GLY A 78 -0.98 17.68 -5.32
C GLY A 78 -0.76 17.09 -6.70
N GLU A 79 -0.70 17.94 -7.71
CA GLU A 79 -0.34 17.53 -9.06
C GLU A 79 1.15 17.14 -9.13
N MET A 80 1.53 16.31 -10.13
CA MET A 80 2.87 15.72 -10.16
C MET A 80 4.00 16.76 -10.20
N GLU A 81 3.79 17.89 -10.84
CA GLU A 81 4.74 19.00 -10.87
C GLU A 81 4.98 19.61 -9.49
N GLU A 82 3.92 19.73 -8.66
CA GLU A 82 3.99 20.21 -7.29
C GLU A 82 4.68 19.20 -6.40
N VAL A 83 4.37 17.91 -6.59
CA VAL A 83 5.03 16.81 -5.90
C VAL A 83 6.52 16.78 -6.17
N ILE A 84 6.95 16.86 -7.45
CA ILE A 84 8.36 16.91 -7.84
C ILE A 84 9.07 18.13 -7.22
N ALA A 85 8.43 19.32 -7.27
CA ALA A 85 8.99 20.51 -6.66
C ALA A 85 9.17 20.36 -5.16
N GLY A 86 8.17 19.81 -4.46
CA GLY A 86 8.21 19.53 -3.03
C GLY A 86 9.31 18.53 -2.66
N TYR A 87 9.47 17.44 -3.42
CA TYR A 87 10.54 16.47 -3.14
C TYR A 87 11.96 17.05 -3.33
N LYS A 88 12.16 18.05 -4.22
CA LYS A 88 13.44 18.74 -4.37
C LYS A 88 13.86 19.52 -3.12
N GLU A 89 12.87 19.96 -2.34
CA GLU A 89 13.07 20.69 -1.08
C GLU A 89 13.01 19.77 0.16
N THR A 90 12.64 18.50 -0.02
CA THR A 90 12.49 17.56 1.09
C THR A 90 13.84 16.96 1.46
N ALA A 91 14.21 17.04 2.74
CA ALA A 91 15.43 16.42 3.26
C ALA A 91 15.43 14.90 3.04
N PHE A 92 16.57 14.33 2.66
CA PHE A 92 16.70 12.89 2.38
C PHE A 92 16.30 12.02 3.57
N ASP A 93 16.63 12.41 4.78
CA ASP A 93 16.22 11.68 6.00
C ASP A 93 14.70 11.55 6.13
N LYS A 94 13.94 12.57 5.73
CA LYS A 94 12.48 12.52 5.71
C LYS A 94 11.98 11.53 4.66
N ILE A 95 12.58 11.52 3.47
CA ILE A 95 12.26 10.55 2.40
C ILE A 95 12.56 9.12 2.87
N ARG A 96 13.73 8.90 3.48
CA ARG A 96 14.13 7.60 4.05
C ARG A 96 13.14 7.13 5.11
N GLN A 97 12.79 8.01 6.05
CA GLN A 97 11.81 7.71 7.09
C GLN A 97 10.44 7.38 6.50
N PHE A 98 9.97 8.15 5.52
CA PHE A 98 8.70 7.89 4.87
C PHE A 98 8.69 6.56 4.11
N THR A 99 9.78 6.21 3.40
CA THR A 99 9.91 4.91 2.73
C THR A 99 9.81 3.75 3.73
N LYS A 100 10.46 3.86 4.88
CA LYS A 100 10.35 2.86 5.96
C LYS A 100 8.92 2.76 6.49
N VAL A 101 8.28 3.87 6.77
CA VAL A 101 6.90 3.90 7.27
C VAL A 101 5.94 3.33 6.24
N GLN A 102 6.13 3.64 4.98
CA GLN A 102 5.31 3.08 3.89
C GLN A 102 5.49 1.55 3.78
N PHE A 103 6.70 1.05 3.95
CA PHE A 103 6.95 -0.39 4.01
C PHE A 103 6.25 -1.06 5.20
N LEU A 104 6.36 -0.48 6.40
CA LEU A 104 5.70 -0.99 7.61
C LEU A 104 4.17 -0.94 7.51
N HIS A 105 3.63 0.07 6.85
CA HIS A 105 2.21 0.11 6.52
C HIS A 105 1.74 -1.13 5.77
N TRP A 106 2.44 -1.49 4.70
CA TRP A 106 2.09 -2.65 3.89
C TRP A 106 2.41 -4.00 4.56
N THR A 107 3.21 -4.03 5.62
CA THR A 107 3.67 -5.27 6.27
C THR A 107 3.14 -5.49 7.68
N GLU A 108 2.97 -4.44 8.48
CA GLU A 108 2.60 -4.53 9.90
C GLU A 108 1.18 -4.07 10.19
N GLU A 109 0.70 -3.01 9.54
CA GLU A 109 -0.65 -2.54 9.78
C GLU A 109 -1.67 -3.54 9.21
N GLU A 110 -2.58 -3.99 10.06
CA GLU A 110 -3.47 -5.13 9.77
C GLU A 110 -4.26 -4.94 8.47
N PHE A 111 -4.88 -3.78 8.27
CA PHE A 111 -5.75 -3.54 7.12
C PHE A 111 -4.96 -3.52 5.80
N PRO A 112 -3.89 -2.73 5.62
CA PRO A 112 -3.08 -2.73 4.39
C PRO A 112 -2.36 -4.06 4.14
N CYS A 113 -1.87 -4.70 5.19
CA CYS A 113 -1.23 -6.02 5.09
C CYS A 113 -2.21 -7.08 4.56
N CYS A 114 -3.45 -7.11 5.09
CA CYS A 114 -4.49 -8.00 4.58
C CYS A 114 -4.89 -7.65 3.14
N PHE A 115 -4.97 -6.37 2.80
CA PHE A 115 -5.28 -5.92 1.44
C PHE A 115 -4.22 -6.38 0.44
N ARG A 116 -2.93 -6.18 0.73
CA ARG A 116 -1.82 -6.67 -0.08
C ARG A 116 -1.89 -8.20 -0.26
N LYS A 117 -2.10 -8.95 0.82
CA LYS A 117 -2.20 -10.43 0.77
C LYS A 117 -3.38 -10.90 -0.06
N MET A 118 -4.55 -10.26 0.08
CA MET A 118 -5.72 -10.55 -0.75
C MET A 118 -5.40 -10.35 -2.24
N LEU A 119 -4.83 -9.21 -2.62
CA LEU A 119 -4.47 -8.93 -4.01
C LEU A 119 -3.44 -9.93 -4.54
N THR A 120 -2.44 -10.30 -3.73
CA THR A 120 -1.43 -11.31 -4.10
C THR A 120 -2.04 -12.68 -4.38
N LEU A 121 -3.04 -13.10 -3.58
CA LEU A 121 -3.73 -14.38 -3.80
C LEU A 121 -4.61 -14.40 -5.04
N GLU A 122 -5.23 -13.27 -5.37
CA GLU A 122 -6.30 -13.19 -6.35
C GLU A 122 -5.89 -12.66 -7.73
N GLN A 123 -4.68 -12.12 -7.87
CA GLN A 123 -4.20 -11.48 -9.10
C GLN A 123 -4.30 -12.35 -10.37
N TYR A 124 -4.28 -13.68 -10.22
CA TYR A 124 -4.37 -14.64 -11.33
C TYR A 124 -5.76 -15.25 -11.50
N ARG A 125 -6.71 -14.92 -10.64
CA ARG A 125 -8.03 -15.56 -10.61
C ARG A 125 -9.14 -14.68 -11.16
N GLU A 126 -9.01 -13.37 -11.01
CA GLU A 126 -10.07 -12.40 -11.30
C GLU A 126 -9.47 -11.15 -11.95
N PRO A 127 -9.92 -10.73 -13.15
CA PRO A 127 -9.38 -9.55 -13.84
C PRO A 127 -9.42 -8.26 -13.01
N GLN A 128 -10.48 -8.04 -12.22
CA GLN A 128 -10.58 -6.90 -11.33
C GLN A 128 -9.47 -6.91 -10.26
N MET A 129 -9.18 -8.08 -9.69
CA MET A 129 -8.11 -8.23 -8.70
C MET A 129 -6.73 -8.06 -9.33
N ALA A 130 -6.53 -8.55 -10.56
CA ALA A 130 -5.32 -8.30 -11.32
C ALA A 130 -5.11 -6.79 -11.53
N ALA A 131 -6.15 -6.05 -11.93
CA ALA A 131 -6.08 -4.60 -12.11
C ALA A 131 -5.74 -3.87 -10.80
N LEU A 132 -6.37 -4.24 -9.69
CA LEU A 132 -6.05 -3.69 -8.36
C LEU A 132 -4.61 -4.01 -7.95
N TYR A 133 -4.16 -5.25 -8.16
CA TYR A 133 -2.77 -5.64 -7.88
C TYR A 133 -1.78 -4.77 -8.66
N GLN A 134 -1.99 -4.60 -9.97
CA GLN A 134 -1.16 -3.74 -10.80
C GLN A 134 -1.15 -2.30 -10.28
N ASN A 135 -2.31 -1.75 -9.93
CA ASN A 135 -2.44 -0.37 -9.47
C ASN A 135 -1.76 -0.12 -8.11
N TYR A 136 -1.88 -1.06 -7.16
CA TYR A 136 -1.38 -0.83 -5.78
C TYR A 136 0.03 -1.37 -5.53
N LEU A 137 0.46 -2.41 -6.25
CA LEU A 137 1.65 -3.17 -5.88
C LEU A 137 2.68 -3.33 -7.01
N ALA A 138 2.33 -3.08 -8.28
CA ALA A 138 3.24 -3.29 -9.39
C ALA A 138 3.38 -2.04 -10.26
N GLU A 139 2.62 -1.95 -11.34
CA GLU A 139 2.77 -0.87 -12.34
C GLU A 139 2.46 0.52 -11.76
N GLY A 140 1.46 0.64 -10.88
CA GLY A 140 1.09 1.93 -10.27
C GLY A 140 2.25 2.58 -9.50
N PRO A 141 2.82 1.92 -8.46
CA PRO A 141 3.98 2.44 -7.75
C PRO A 141 5.19 2.66 -8.66
N LEU A 142 5.45 1.74 -9.59
CA LEU A 142 6.58 1.86 -10.52
C LEU A 142 6.46 3.10 -11.40
N SER A 143 5.29 3.33 -12.02
CA SER A 143 5.05 4.49 -12.88
C SER A 143 5.09 5.81 -12.10
N TYR A 144 4.58 5.82 -10.85
CA TYR A 144 4.69 6.98 -9.98
C TYR A 144 6.15 7.35 -9.70
N ILE A 145 6.96 6.36 -9.29
CA ILE A 145 8.39 6.55 -8.98
C ILE A 145 9.18 6.93 -10.24
N GLU A 146 8.88 6.31 -11.39
CA GLU A 146 9.47 6.68 -12.69
C GLU A 146 9.26 8.17 -13.00
N THR A 147 8.02 8.64 -12.90
CA THR A 147 7.68 10.04 -13.16
C THR A 147 8.37 10.98 -12.16
N LEU A 148 8.38 10.61 -10.88
CA LEU A 148 9.06 11.36 -9.83
C LEU A 148 10.57 11.47 -10.11
N PHE A 149 11.25 10.36 -10.42
CA PHE A 149 12.68 10.37 -10.67
C PHE A 149 13.05 11.08 -11.99
N ALA A 150 12.24 10.98 -13.04
CA ALA A 150 12.41 11.77 -14.24
C ALA A 150 12.43 13.28 -13.94
N GLY A 151 11.53 13.73 -13.06
CA GLY A 151 11.46 15.13 -12.64
C GLY A 151 12.57 15.57 -11.66
N LEU A 152 13.05 14.66 -10.81
CA LEU A 152 14.09 14.95 -9.82
C LEU A 152 15.50 14.92 -10.42
N LEU A 153 15.78 13.94 -11.28
CA LEU A 153 17.13 13.65 -11.79
C LEU A 153 17.37 14.31 -13.19
N GLY A 154 16.31 14.86 -13.80
CA GLY A 154 16.36 15.36 -15.17
C GLY A 154 16.27 14.24 -16.21
N ASP A 155 16.59 14.54 -17.45
CA ASP A 155 16.58 13.54 -18.52
C ASP A 155 17.76 12.56 -18.37
N ILE A 156 17.52 11.52 -17.60
CA ILE A 156 18.48 10.42 -17.38
C ILE A 156 18.33 9.29 -18.41
N GLY A 157 17.41 9.46 -19.39
CA GLY A 157 17.16 8.47 -20.47
C GLY A 157 16.67 7.08 -20.00
N GLU A 158 16.77 6.78 -18.70
CA GLU A 158 16.53 5.47 -18.08
C GLU A 158 15.68 5.57 -16.80
N ALA A 159 14.79 6.58 -16.69
CA ALA A 159 14.02 6.82 -15.46
C ALA A 159 13.26 5.57 -14.98
N ARG A 160 12.71 4.78 -15.92
CA ARG A 160 12.04 3.52 -15.59
C ARG A 160 12.98 2.47 -15.00
N GLN A 161 14.22 2.36 -15.52
CA GLN A 161 15.20 1.44 -14.95
C GLN A 161 15.62 1.87 -13.55
N VAL A 162 15.81 3.18 -13.33
CA VAL A 162 16.10 3.72 -11.99
C VAL A 162 14.95 3.47 -11.02
N ALA A 163 13.70 3.63 -11.48
CA ALA A 163 12.52 3.30 -10.68
C ALA A 163 12.45 1.79 -10.33
N LEU A 164 12.80 0.91 -11.27
CA LEU A 164 12.92 -0.54 -11.03
C LEU A 164 14.03 -0.84 -10.03
N ASP A 165 15.20 -0.22 -10.16
CA ASP A 165 16.34 -0.37 -9.25
C ASP A 165 15.97 0.04 -7.81
N PHE A 166 15.10 1.04 -7.66
CA PHE A 166 14.60 1.48 -6.36
C PHE A 166 13.48 0.59 -5.82
N TYR A 167 12.42 0.40 -6.60
CA TYR A 167 11.20 -0.24 -6.12
C TYR A 167 11.27 -1.78 -6.11
N GLY A 168 12.02 -2.38 -7.02
CA GLY A 168 12.12 -3.83 -7.15
C GLY A 168 12.57 -4.55 -5.86
N PRO A 169 13.65 -4.11 -5.19
CA PRO A 169 14.04 -4.66 -3.90
C PRO A 169 13.00 -4.44 -2.80
N ILE A 170 12.32 -3.28 -2.75
CA ILE A 170 11.25 -2.99 -1.78
C ILE A 170 10.10 -3.97 -1.98
N PHE A 171 9.70 -4.20 -3.23
CA PHE A 171 8.65 -5.17 -3.57
C PHE A 171 9.02 -6.60 -3.17
N LEU A 172 10.27 -7.02 -3.40
CA LEU A 172 10.78 -8.32 -2.97
C LEU A 172 10.79 -8.46 -1.44
N LEU A 173 11.12 -7.39 -0.73
CA LEU A 173 11.18 -7.35 0.73
C LEU A 173 9.81 -7.60 1.39
N TYR A 174 8.68 -7.34 0.73
CA TYR A 174 7.36 -7.74 1.26
C TYR A 174 7.28 -9.26 1.48
N SER A 175 7.73 -10.05 0.49
CA SER A 175 7.71 -11.51 0.61
C SER A 175 8.74 -12.02 1.62
N ILE A 176 9.94 -11.41 1.67
CA ILE A 176 10.96 -11.73 2.66
C ILE A 176 10.43 -11.42 4.06
N TYR A 177 9.82 -10.25 4.26
CA TYR A 177 9.22 -9.86 5.53
C TYR A 177 8.15 -10.86 5.98
N ASP A 178 7.23 -11.25 5.10
CA ASP A 178 6.16 -12.20 5.45
C ASP A 178 6.71 -13.55 5.94
N GLY A 179 7.78 -14.06 5.33
CA GLY A 179 8.40 -15.33 5.66
C GLY A 179 9.46 -15.29 6.77
N ALA A 180 9.95 -14.10 7.15
CA ALA A 180 11.04 -13.99 8.12
C ALA A 180 10.56 -14.31 9.55
N GLU A 181 11.40 -15.02 10.33
CA GLU A 181 11.21 -15.17 11.78
C GLU A 181 11.57 -13.85 12.49
N ASP A 182 12.70 -13.24 12.10
CA ASP A 182 13.13 -11.92 12.57
C ASP A 182 12.78 -10.84 11.53
N LYS A 183 11.69 -10.12 11.78
CA LYS A 183 11.19 -9.03 10.92
C LYS A 183 12.16 -7.85 10.82
N GLN A 184 13.00 -7.63 11.85
CA GLN A 184 13.93 -6.52 11.87
C GLN A 184 15.04 -6.68 10.83
N GLN A 185 15.38 -7.90 10.44
CA GLN A 185 16.35 -8.13 9.36
C GLN A 185 15.83 -7.60 8.01
N ALA A 186 14.54 -7.81 7.70
CA ALA A 186 13.95 -7.28 6.47
C ALA A 186 13.88 -5.74 6.49
N VAL A 187 13.60 -5.14 7.65
CA VAL A 187 13.61 -3.67 7.83
C VAL A 187 15.04 -3.12 7.66
N ALA A 188 16.04 -3.79 8.24
CA ALA A 188 17.44 -3.39 8.07
C ALA A 188 17.91 -3.46 6.60
N LEU A 189 17.47 -4.49 5.86
CA LEU A 189 17.74 -4.59 4.42
C LEU A 189 17.09 -3.45 3.62
N LEU A 190 15.87 -3.06 3.99
CA LEU A 190 15.21 -1.89 3.39
C LEU A 190 16.01 -0.62 3.62
N GLU A 191 16.42 -0.35 4.87
CA GLU A 191 17.19 0.85 5.23
C GLU A 191 18.53 0.90 4.48
N GLN A 192 19.25 -0.23 4.42
CA GLN A 192 20.48 -0.36 3.65
C GLN A 192 20.25 -0.11 2.15
N HIS A 193 19.16 -0.65 1.59
CA HIS A 193 18.85 -0.44 0.18
C HIS A 193 18.61 1.04 -0.13
N VAL A 194 17.80 1.73 0.67
CA VAL A 194 17.49 3.16 0.48
C VAL A 194 18.75 4.01 0.58
N GLU A 195 19.62 3.71 1.55
CA GLU A 195 20.90 4.41 1.73
C GLU A 195 21.85 4.21 0.54
N HIS A 196 22.04 2.96 0.09
CA HIS A 196 22.90 2.66 -1.07
C HIS A 196 22.34 3.29 -2.35
N PHE A 197 21.02 3.30 -2.52
CA PHE A 197 20.39 3.95 -3.66
C PHE A 197 20.65 5.46 -3.67
N ALA A 198 20.49 6.13 -2.53
CA ALA A 198 20.75 7.56 -2.41
C ALA A 198 22.20 7.93 -2.71
N GLN A 199 23.16 7.15 -2.20
CA GLN A 199 24.60 7.34 -2.48
C GLN A 199 24.90 7.21 -3.98
N ARG A 200 24.30 6.22 -4.66
CA ARG A 200 24.52 5.98 -6.09
C ARG A 200 24.01 7.14 -6.96
N PHE A 201 22.84 7.69 -6.63
CA PHE A 201 22.19 8.74 -7.43
C PHE A 201 22.47 10.15 -6.91
N ARG A 202 23.35 10.36 -5.91
CA ARG A 202 23.74 11.66 -5.36
C ARG A 202 22.53 12.55 -5.05
N PHE A 203 21.52 11.99 -4.40
CA PHE A 203 20.51 12.81 -3.76
C PHE A 203 21.25 13.72 -2.79
N LYS A 204 21.25 15.02 -3.06
CA LYS A 204 22.10 16.04 -2.44
C LYS A 204 22.10 15.88 -0.92
N GLU A 205 23.29 15.64 -0.36
CA GLU A 205 23.58 15.99 1.02
C GLU A 205 23.25 17.48 1.22
N GLU A 206 22.61 17.80 2.36
CA GLU A 206 22.33 19.17 2.75
C GLU A 206 23.59 20.04 2.53
N LYS A 207 23.42 21.15 1.85
CA LYS A 207 24.42 22.20 1.88
C LYS A 207 24.41 22.78 3.28
N ASP A 208 25.51 22.56 4.03
CA ASP A 208 25.86 23.33 5.21
C ASP A 208 25.75 24.83 5.00
#